data_bc6dd56c13c3d9e84048cdf012294fa7
#
_entry.id   bc6dd56c13c3d9e84048cdf012294fa7
#
_cell.length_a   1.000
_cell.length_b   1.000
_cell.length_c   1.000
_cell.angle_alpha   90.00
_cell.angle_beta   90.00
_cell.angle_gamma   90.00
#
_symmetry.space_group_name_H-M   'P 1'
#
loop_
_entity.id
_entity.type
_entity.pdbx_description
1 polymer ?
#
loop_
_entity_poly.entity_id
_entity_poly.type
_entity_poly.pdbx_seq_one_letter_code
_entity_poly.pdbx_strand_id
1 'polypeptide(L)'
;MTLRLGDIAPDFEQDSTEGRIRFHDWAGDNWVVLFSHPKDFTPVCTTELGAVAKLKPEFDRRNAKVIGLSVDPVEDHRRWVGDIAETQGAALYDMIHPNASDTLTVRSVFIIDPKKKVRLTLTYPAATGRNFEELLRAIDSLQLTDSHSVATPANWKQGEDVIIVPSLPDEQAREKFPQGWTALKPYLRVTKQPND
;
A
#
# COMPACT_ATOMS: atom_id res chain seq x y z
N MET A 1 -1.22 -1.13 21.88
CA MET A 1 0.20 -1.06 21.43
C MET A 1 0.18 -0.51 20.02
N THR A 2 0.93 0.56 19.73
CA THR A 2 0.93 1.19 18.38
C THR A 2 1.91 0.42 17.48
N LEU A 3 1.47 -0.02 16.31
CA LEU A 3 2.33 -0.66 15.31
C LEU A 3 3.39 0.32 14.79
N ARG A 4 4.63 -0.16 14.66
CA ARG A 4 5.78 0.60 14.14
C ARG A 4 6.24 0.00 12.80
N LEU A 5 7.02 0.77 12.05
CA LEU A 5 7.69 0.24 10.86
C LEU A 5 8.63 -0.91 11.25
N GLY A 6 8.50 -2.03 10.53
CA GLY A 6 9.24 -3.26 10.78
C GLY A 6 8.56 -4.26 11.72
N ASP A 7 7.51 -3.85 12.46
CA ASP A 7 6.72 -4.78 13.25
C ASP A 7 5.95 -5.75 12.35
N ILE A 8 5.71 -6.96 12.85
CA ILE A 8 4.82 -7.92 12.18
C ILE A 8 3.38 -7.44 12.36
N ALA A 9 2.65 -7.31 11.28
CA ALA A 9 1.23 -7.03 11.31
C ALA A 9 0.50 -8.15 12.06
N PRO A 10 -0.39 -7.82 13.02
CA PRO A 10 -1.15 -8.84 13.75
C PRO A 10 -1.94 -9.74 12.80
N ASP A 11 -1.95 -11.03 13.08
CA ASP A 11 -2.89 -11.95 12.43
C ASP A 11 -4.26 -11.82 13.12
N PHE A 12 -5.33 -11.87 12.35
CA PHE A 12 -6.69 -11.81 12.85
C PHE A 12 -7.63 -12.61 11.93
N GLU A 13 -8.75 -13.06 12.50
CA GLU A 13 -9.84 -13.63 11.74
C GLU A 13 -11.02 -12.66 11.72
N GLN A 14 -11.60 -12.43 10.55
CA GLN A 14 -12.69 -11.48 10.37
C GLN A 14 -13.61 -11.88 9.21
N ASP A 15 -14.90 -11.58 9.35
CA ASP A 15 -15.84 -11.67 8.23
C ASP A 15 -15.60 -10.51 7.26
N SER A 16 -15.67 -10.81 5.96
CA SER A 16 -15.51 -9.86 4.86
C SER A 16 -16.65 -9.97 3.86
N THR A 17 -16.67 -9.10 2.85
CA THR A 17 -17.62 -9.21 1.72
C THR A 17 -17.43 -10.49 0.91
N GLU A 18 -16.22 -11.06 0.90
CA GLU A 18 -15.85 -12.29 0.19
C GLU A 18 -15.87 -13.54 1.10
N GLY A 19 -16.39 -13.43 2.32
CA GLY A 19 -16.45 -14.50 3.30
C GLY A 19 -15.49 -14.28 4.47
N ARG A 20 -15.34 -15.29 5.32
CA ARG A 20 -14.46 -15.24 6.48
C ARG A 20 -13.01 -15.40 6.05
N ILE A 21 -12.16 -14.48 6.46
CA ILE A 21 -10.72 -14.51 6.18
C ILE A 21 -9.91 -14.64 7.47
N ARG A 22 -8.74 -15.29 7.38
CA ARG A 22 -7.63 -15.16 8.29
C ARG A 22 -6.58 -14.31 7.60
N PHE A 23 -6.20 -13.19 8.18
CA PHE A 23 -5.46 -12.13 7.48
C PHE A 23 -4.13 -12.61 6.87
N HIS A 24 -3.32 -13.35 7.63
CA HIS A 24 -2.03 -13.83 7.12
C HIS A 24 -2.20 -14.86 5.99
N ASP A 25 -3.19 -15.75 6.10
CA ASP A 25 -3.48 -16.74 5.06
C ASP A 25 -4.04 -16.07 3.81
N TRP A 26 -4.95 -15.10 3.98
CA TRP A 26 -5.50 -14.31 2.88
C TRP A 26 -4.42 -13.49 2.18
N ALA A 27 -3.52 -12.85 2.93
CA ALA A 27 -2.40 -12.08 2.38
C ALA A 27 -1.46 -12.97 1.54
N GLY A 28 -1.18 -14.22 1.99
CA GLY A 28 -0.25 -15.11 1.31
C GLY A 28 1.10 -14.44 1.08
N ASP A 29 1.70 -14.63 -0.09
CA ASP A 29 2.97 -14.01 -0.48
C ASP A 29 2.80 -12.67 -1.22
N ASN A 30 1.68 -11.97 -0.97
CA ASN A 30 1.40 -10.68 -1.57
C ASN A 30 1.81 -9.53 -0.65
N TRP A 31 2.07 -8.39 -1.24
CA TRP A 31 1.97 -7.11 -0.56
C TRP A 31 0.52 -6.83 -0.18
N VAL A 32 0.31 -6.08 0.89
CA VAL A 32 -1.04 -5.72 1.32
C VAL A 32 -1.12 -4.23 1.60
N VAL A 33 -2.14 -3.59 1.06
CA VAL A 33 -2.60 -2.26 1.46
C VAL A 33 -3.84 -2.44 2.33
N LEU A 34 -3.66 -2.35 3.64
CA LEU A 34 -4.77 -2.31 4.58
C LEU A 34 -5.08 -0.87 4.93
N PHE A 35 -6.30 -0.43 4.68
CA PHE A 35 -6.71 0.93 4.99
C PHE A 35 -8.04 0.99 5.75
N SER A 36 -8.11 1.85 6.78
CA SER A 36 -9.36 2.10 7.48
C SER A 36 -10.12 3.27 6.86
N HIS A 37 -11.45 3.20 6.92
CA HIS A 37 -12.34 4.31 6.60
C HIS A 37 -13.37 4.53 7.72
N PRO A 38 -13.81 5.78 7.96
CA PRO A 38 -14.62 6.10 9.12
C PRO A 38 -15.99 5.44 9.15
N LYS A 39 -16.69 5.40 8.00
CA LYS A 39 -18.06 4.88 7.92
C LYS A 39 -18.49 4.63 6.49
N ASP A 40 -19.30 3.59 6.28
CA ASP A 40 -20.01 3.32 5.02
C ASP A 40 -21.03 4.41 4.68
N PHE A 41 -21.45 4.46 3.43
CA PHE A 41 -22.43 5.43 2.90
C PHE A 41 -22.04 6.89 3.16
N THR A 42 -20.73 7.20 3.10
CA THR A 42 -20.24 8.57 3.24
C THR A 42 -19.54 9.05 1.97
N PRO A 43 -19.64 10.36 1.62
CA PRO A 43 -19.17 10.85 0.32
C PRO A 43 -17.69 10.58 0.05
N VAL A 44 -16.81 10.91 0.99
CA VAL A 44 -15.35 10.73 0.81
C VAL A 44 -14.99 9.26 0.71
N CYS A 45 -15.56 8.41 1.57
CA CYS A 45 -15.28 6.97 1.53
C CYS A 45 -15.77 6.34 0.22
N THR A 46 -16.94 6.74 -0.30
CA THR A 46 -17.43 6.28 -1.61
C THR A 46 -16.46 6.60 -2.73
N THR A 47 -15.91 7.82 -2.77
CA THR A 47 -14.92 8.21 -3.79
C THR A 47 -13.61 7.46 -3.63
N GLU A 48 -13.16 7.21 -2.41
CA GLU A 48 -11.94 6.44 -2.12
C GLU A 48 -12.04 4.99 -2.59
N LEU A 49 -13.13 4.31 -2.21
CA LEU A 49 -13.34 2.92 -2.59
C LEU A 49 -13.51 2.77 -4.10
N GLY A 50 -14.20 3.71 -4.74
CA GLY A 50 -14.28 3.76 -6.20
C GLY A 50 -12.91 3.98 -6.87
N ALA A 51 -12.06 4.84 -6.32
CA ALA A 51 -10.69 5.04 -6.81
C ALA A 51 -9.86 3.76 -6.68
N VAL A 52 -9.90 3.09 -5.52
CA VAL A 52 -9.21 1.81 -5.30
C VAL A 52 -9.67 0.76 -6.29
N ALA A 53 -10.98 0.63 -6.51
CA ALA A 53 -11.55 -0.33 -7.45
C ALA A 53 -11.06 -0.09 -8.89
N LYS A 54 -10.97 1.15 -9.34
CA LYS A 54 -10.41 1.53 -10.64
C LYS A 54 -8.92 1.20 -10.75
N LEU A 55 -8.18 1.33 -9.65
CA LEU A 55 -6.74 1.04 -9.58
C LEU A 55 -6.43 -0.44 -9.32
N LYS A 56 -7.43 -1.31 -9.20
CA LYS A 56 -7.21 -2.74 -8.94
C LYS A 56 -6.20 -3.38 -9.90
N PRO A 57 -6.26 -3.18 -11.23
CA PRO A 57 -5.24 -3.74 -12.14
C PRO A 57 -3.81 -3.26 -11.83
N GLU A 58 -3.68 -2.03 -11.31
CA GLU A 58 -2.39 -1.47 -10.92
C GLU A 58 -1.83 -2.15 -9.67
N PHE A 59 -2.69 -2.44 -8.67
CA PHE A 59 -2.31 -3.22 -7.50
C PHE A 59 -1.97 -4.66 -7.86
N ASP A 60 -2.79 -5.30 -8.72
CA ASP A 60 -2.55 -6.68 -9.17
C ASP A 60 -1.18 -6.83 -9.86
N ARG A 61 -0.80 -5.89 -10.72
CA ARG A 61 0.52 -5.90 -11.38
C ARG A 61 1.71 -5.83 -10.41
N ARG A 62 1.48 -5.29 -9.21
CA ARG A 62 2.47 -5.16 -8.14
C ARG A 62 2.40 -6.30 -7.13
N ASN A 63 1.62 -7.36 -7.43
CA ASN A 63 1.34 -8.42 -6.48
C ASN A 63 0.86 -7.87 -5.13
N ALA A 64 -0.02 -6.88 -5.16
CA ALA A 64 -0.54 -6.19 -3.98
C ALA A 64 -2.05 -6.40 -3.85
N LYS A 65 -2.48 -6.91 -2.71
CA LYS A 65 -3.88 -7.01 -2.30
C LYS A 65 -4.29 -5.76 -1.54
N VAL A 66 -5.54 -5.35 -1.71
CA VAL A 66 -6.09 -4.19 -1.01
C VAL A 66 -7.29 -4.60 -0.18
N ILE A 67 -7.35 -4.17 1.06
CA ILE A 67 -8.45 -4.46 1.97
C ILE A 67 -8.86 -3.22 2.77
N GLY A 68 -10.15 -2.92 2.74
CA GLY A 68 -10.77 -1.85 3.52
C GLY A 68 -11.23 -2.35 4.89
N LEU A 69 -11.12 -1.49 5.90
CA LEU A 69 -11.50 -1.76 7.28
C LEU A 69 -12.40 -0.64 7.81
N SER A 70 -13.59 -0.98 8.28
CA SER A 70 -14.46 -0.05 9.03
C SER A 70 -15.14 -0.73 10.21
N VAL A 71 -15.88 0.06 10.97
CA VAL A 71 -16.70 -0.42 12.10
C VAL A 71 -18.10 -0.89 11.67
N ASP A 72 -18.45 -0.69 10.39
CA ASP A 72 -19.79 -1.03 9.88
C ASP A 72 -19.94 -2.55 9.68
N PRO A 73 -21.16 -3.10 9.83
CA PRO A 73 -21.45 -4.51 9.58
C PRO A 73 -21.16 -4.91 8.11
N VAL A 74 -20.75 -6.16 7.89
CA VAL A 74 -20.47 -6.70 6.53
C VAL A 74 -21.69 -6.57 5.60
N GLU A 75 -22.90 -6.67 6.13
CA GLU A 75 -24.13 -6.49 5.33
C GLU A 75 -24.28 -5.06 4.81
N ASP A 76 -23.81 -4.07 5.54
CA ASP A 76 -23.76 -2.67 5.09
C ASP A 76 -22.73 -2.52 3.98
N HIS A 77 -21.55 -3.10 4.13
CA HIS A 77 -20.54 -3.15 3.06
C HIS A 77 -21.09 -3.74 1.77
N ARG A 78 -21.80 -4.89 1.85
CA ARG A 78 -22.40 -5.54 0.67
C ARG A 78 -23.44 -4.67 -0.02
N ARG A 79 -24.28 -3.97 0.73
CA ARG A 79 -25.26 -3.02 0.17
C ARG A 79 -24.56 -1.83 -0.48
N TRP A 80 -23.52 -1.31 0.17
CA TRP A 80 -22.81 -0.13 -0.30
C TRP A 80 -21.97 -0.38 -1.57
N VAL A 81 -21.52 -1.59 -1.82
CA VAL A 81 -20.85 -1.96 -3.09
C VAL A 81 -21.68 -1.58 -4.31
N GLY A 82 -23.02 -1.72 -4.23
CA GLY A 82 -23.93 -1.28 -5.28
C GLY A 82 -23.85 0.23 -5.55
N ASP A 83 -23.91 1.06 -4.52
CA ASP A 83 -23.81 2.52 -4.63
C ASP A 83 -22.44 2.97 -5.16
N ILE A 84 -21.36 2.30 -4.74
CA ILE A 84 -20.02 2.57 -5.24
C ILE A 84 -19.94 2.24 -6.74
N ALA A 85 -20.47 1.10 -7.16
CA ALA A 85 -20.50 0.70 -8.57
C ALA A 85 -21.30 1.70 -9.42
N GLU A 86 -22.45 2.15 -8.94
CA GLU A 86 -23.32 3.11 -9.64
C GLU A 86 -22.65 4.49 -9.75
N THR A 87 -22.09 5.00 -8.65
CA THR A 87 -21.58 6.38 -8.58
C THR A 87 -20.15 6.52 -9.08
N GLN A 88 -19.30 5.50 -8.93
CA GLN A 88 -17.90 5.52 -9.29
C GLN A 88 -17.54 4.66 -10.51
N GLY A 89 -18.49 3.85 -11.01
CA GLY A 89 -18.30 3.00 -12.18
C GLY A 89 -17.33 1.82 -11.94
N ALA A 90 -17.15 1.41 -10.68
CA ALA A 90 -16.31 0.26 -10.32
C ALA A 90 -16.76 -0.34 -8.99
N ALA A 91 -16.74 -1.67 -8.87
CA ALA A 91 -17.04 -2.40 -7.64
C ALA A 91 -15.76 -2.77 -6.89
N LEU A 92 -15.79 -2.63 -5.57
CA LEU A 92 -14.71 -3.04 -4.68
C LEU A 92 -15.01 -4.40 -4.07
N TYR A 93 -13.97 -5.18 -3.88
CA TYR A 93 -13.97 -6.44 -3.15
C TYR A 93 -13.12 -6.27 -1.87
N ASP A 94 -13.34 -7.10 -0.86
CA ASP A 94 -12.58 -7.17 0.39
C ASP A 94 -12.72 -5.94 1.32
N MET A 95 -13.81 -5.91 2.07
CA MET A 95 -14.00 -5.05 3.24
C MET A 95 -14.18 -5.90 4.50
N ILE A 96 -13.59 -5.49 5.60
CA ILE A 96 -13.64 -6.21 6.89
C ILE A 96 -14.26 -5.35 7.97
N HIS A 97 -14.94 -6.01 8.91
CA HIS A 97 -15.52 -5.40 10.11
C HIS A 97 -14.72 -5.83 11.34
N PRO A 98 -14.04 -4.91 12.07
CA PRO A 98 -13.43 -5.23 13.35
C PRO A 98 -14.52 -5.34 14.44
N ASN A 99 -14.32 -6.20 15.41
CA ASN A 99 -15.13 -6.23 16.63
C ASN A 99 -14.84 -4.99 17.50
N ALA A 100 -15.14 -3.81 16.99
CA ALA A 100 -14.88 -2.54 17.65
C ALA A 100 -16.19 -1.90 18.11
N SER A 101 -16.17 -1.36 19.33
CA SER A 101 -17.18 -0.45 19.82
C SER A 101 -17.18 0.86 19.01
N ASP A 102 -18.32 1.54 18.96
CA ASP A 102 -18.73 2.77 18.25
C ASP A 102 -17.73 3.93 18.05
N THR A 103 -16.44 3.68 17.89
CA THR A 103 -15.44 4.73 17.66
C THR A 103 -15.15 4.82 16.17
N LEU A 104 -15.52 5.93 15.52
CA LEU A 104 -15.16 6.24 14.14
C LEU A 104 -13.64 6.12 13.94
N THR A 105 -13.23 5.32 12.97
CA THR A 105 -11.81 5.16 12.64
C THR A 105 -11.32 6.37 11.84
N VAL A 106 -10.06 6.76 12.08
CA VAL A 106 -9.35 7.70 11.18
C VAL A 106 -8.96 6.98 9.89
N ARG A 107 -8.60 7.75 8.86
CA ARG A 107 -8.17 7.20 7.57
C ARG A 107 -6.71 6.74 7.63
N SER A 108 -6.43 5.64 8.32
CA SER A 108 -5.09 5.05 8.37
C SER A 108 -4.87 4.11 7.18
N VAL A 109 -3.62 4.04 6.74
CA VAL A 109 -3.14 3.10 5.73
C VAL A 109 -1.90 2.41 6.26
N PHE A 110 -1.82 1.11 6.02
CA PHE A 110 -0.64 0.29 6.28
C PHE A 110 -0.25 -0.42 4.97
N ILE A 111 0.99 -0.26 4.53
CA ILE A 111 1.57 -1.11 3.50
C ILE A 111 2.38 -2.20 4.22
N ILE A 112 2.05 -3.45 3.93
CA ILE A 112 2.58 -4.64 4.59
C ILE A 112 3.24 -5.50 3.51
N ASP A 113 4.48 -5.95 3.77
CA ASP A 113 5.22 -6.77 2.82
C ASP A 113 4.81 -8.26 2.89
N PRO A 114 5.28 -9.12 1.96
CA PRO A 114 5.00 -10.55 1.96
C PRO A 114 5.42 -11.27 3.25
N LYS A 115 6.42 -10.73 3.98
CA LYS A 115 6.87 -11.23 5.28
C LYS A 115 6.01 -10.72 6.44
N LYS A 116 4.87 -10.09 6.14
CA LYS A 116 3.92 -9.51 7.09
C LYS A 116 4.48 -8.33 7.89
N LYS A 117 5.57 -7.71 7.44
CA LYS A 117 6.12 -6.52 8.10
C LYS A 117 5.44 -5.25 7.62
N VAL A 118 5.11 -4.38 8.56
CA VAL A 118 4.64 -3.02 8.27
C VAL A 118 5.78 -2.20 7.68
N ARG A 119 5.62 -1.73 6.44
CA ARG A 119 6.65 -1.01 5.69
C ARG A 119 6.37 0.49 5.57
N LEU A 120 5.11 0.88 5.59
CA LEU A 120 4.68 2.28 5.54
C LEU A 120 3.37 2.44 6.32
N THR A 121 3.23 3.58 6.97
CA THR A 121 1.97 4.00 7.59
C THR A 121 1.67 5.45 7.21
N LEU A 122 0.41 5.72 6.85
CA LEU A 122 -0.10 7.06 6.60
C LEU A 122 -1.40 7.24 7.36
N THR A 123 -1.64 8.44 7.87
CA THR A 123 -2.89 8.77 8.56
C THR A 123 -3.41 10.12 8.09
N TYR A 124 -4.66 10.13 7.68
CA TYR A 124 -5.38 11.28 7.18
C TYR A 124 -6.55 11.61 8.09
N PRO A 125 -6.91 12.90 8.25
CA PRO A 125 -8.15 13.27 8.93
C PRO A 125 -9.37 12.79 8.14
N ALA A 126 -10.51 12.61 8.84
CA ALA A 126 -11.71 12.03 8.25
C ALA A 126 -12.25 12.81 7.02
N ALA A 127 -12.00 14.13 6.95
CA ALA A 127 -12.46 15.00 5.86
C ALA A 127 -11.54 14.98 4.63
N THR A 128 -10.38 14.31 4.69
CA THR A 128 -9.38 14.35 3.61
C THR A 128 -9.29 12.98 2.94
N GLY A 129 -9.68 12.91 1.67
CA GLY A 129 -9.49 11.72 0.83
C GLY A 129 -8.02 11.43 0.57
N ARG A 130 -7.68 10.13 0.49
CA ARG A 130 -6.30 9.67 0.29
C ARG A 130 -5.87 9.75 -1.16
N ASN A 131 -4.57 9.89 -1.39
CA ASN A 131 -3.98 9.77 -2.72
C ASN A 131 -3.49 8.32 -2.93
N PHE A 132 -4.25 7.52 -3.66
CA PHE A 132 -3.91 6.12 -3.94
C PHE A 132 -2.77 5.95 -4.94
N GLU A 133 -2.51 6.94 -5.81
CA GLU A 133 -1.33 6.97 -6.68
C GLU A 133 -0.03 7.03 -5.85
N GLU A 134 -0.05 7.74 -4.73
CA GLU A 134 1.09 7.75 -3.80
C GLU A 134 1.31 6.37 -3.16
N LEU A 135 0.25 5.61 -2.90
CA LEU A 135 0.38 4.24 -2.39
C LEU A 135 1.00 3.31 -3.43
N LEU A 136 0.62 3.43 -4.69
CA LEU A 136 1.24 2.70 -5.80
C LEU A 136 2.72 3.06 -5.95
N ARG A 137 3.03 4.37 -5.95
CA ARG A 137 4.41 4.87 -6.00
C ARG A 137 5.24 4.33 -4.83
N ALA A 138 4.68 4.30 -3.63
CA ALA A 138 5.36 3.79 -2.44
C ALA A 138 5.63 2.29 -2.53
N ILE A 139 4.68 1.49 -3.06
CA ILE A 139 4.88 0.06 -3.31
C ILE A 139 6.00 -0.15 -4.32
N ASP A 140 6.00 0.57 -5.46
CA ASP A 140 7.07 0.52 -6.46
C ASP A 140 8.43 0.82 -5.84
N SER A 141 8.51 1.85 -5.03
CA SER A 141 9.74 2.23 -4.32
C SER A 141 10.21 1.12 -3.35
N LEU A 142 9.29 0.55 -2.57
CA LEU A 142 9.61 -0.50 -1.60
C LEU A 142 10.08 -1.79 -2.30
N GLN A 143 9.42 -2.20 -3.38
CA GLN A 143 9.81 -3.37 -4.16
C GLN A 143 11.18 -3.18 -4.81
N LEU A 144 11.42 -2.02 -5.42
CA LEU A 144 12.70 -1.69 -6.04
C LEU A 144 13.84 -1.67 -5.01
N THR A 145 13.63 -1.04 -3.85
CA THR A 145 14.68 -0.95 -2.81
C THR A 145 14.92 -2.27 -2.08
N ASP A 146 13.95 -3.18 -2.05
CA ASP A 146 14.11 -4.54 -1.53
C ASP A 146 14.92 -5.44 -2.50
N SER A 147 14.73 -5.24 -3.80
CA SER A 147 15.38 -6.05 -4.85
C SER A 147 16.79 -5.55 -5.20
N HIS A 148 17.02 -4.25 -5.09
CA HIS A 148 18.25 -3.59 -5.52
C HIS A 148 18.90 -2.77 -4.40
N SER A 149 20.20 -2.57 -4.49
CA SER A 149 20.96 -1.76 -3.53
C SER A 149 20.83 -0.26 -3.86
N VAL A 150 19.59 0.23 -3.94
CA VAL A 150 19.25 1.61 -4.27
C VAL A 150 18.28 2.23 -3.26
N ALA A 151 18.17 3.54 -3.31
CA ALA A 151 17.16 4.32 -2.64
C ALA A 151 16.47 5.23 -3.67
N THR A 152 15.18 5.49 -3.50
CA THR A 152 14.43 6.41 -4.36
C THR A 152 14.53 7.83 -3.83
N PRO A 153 14.84 8.83 -4.67
CA PRO A 153 14.87 10.22 -4.24
C PRO A 153 13.46 10.77 -3.96
N ALA A 154 13.40 11.97 -3.39
CA ALA A 154 12.14 12.67 -3.16
C ALA A 154 11.36 12.81 -4.47
N ASN A 155 10.03 12.59 -4.40
CA ASN A 155 9.09 12.64 -5.53
C ASN A 155 9.38 11.67 -6.69
N TRP A 156 10.26 10.70 -6.49
CA TRP A 156 10.60 9.69 -7.49
C TRP A 156 9.36 8.98 -8.03
N LYS A 157 9.36 8.73 -9.32
CA LYS A 157 8.39 7.88 -10.02
C LYS A 157 9.10 6.74 -10.70
N GLN A 158 8.38 5.63 -10.90
CA GLN A 158 8.91 4.46 -11.59
C GLN A 158 9.49 4.84 -12.97
N GLY A 159 10.72 4.38 -13.24
CA GLY A 159 11.49 4.71 -14.43
C GLY A 159 12.45 5.89 -14.29
N GLU A 160 12.36 6.67 -13.22
CA GLU A 160 13.29 7.77 -12.95
C GLU A 160 14.58 7.29 -12.29
N ASP A 161 15.59 8.15 -12.29
CA ASP A 161 16.90 7.85 -11.72
C ASP A 161 16.81 7.59 -10.20
N VAL A 162 17.69 6.73 -9.71
CA VAL A 162 17.76 6.30 -8.33
C VAL A 162 19.12 6.59 -7.71
N ILE A 163 19.21 6.46 -6.40
CA ILE A 163 20.45 6.69 -5.62
C ILE A 163 21.02 5.33 -5.23
N ILE A 164 22.30 5.07 -5.56
CA ILE A 164 23.01 3.91 -5.05
C ILE A 164 23.24 4.12 -3.55
N VAL A 165 22.84 3.12 -2.73
CA VAL A 165 22.99 3.24 -1.28
C VAL A 165 24.46 3.45 -0.87
N PRO A 166 24.75 4.35 0.06
CA PRO A 166 26.14 4.64 0.46
C PRO A 166 26.90 3.44 1.03
N SER A 167 26.18 2.46 1.58
CA SER A 167 26.75 1.22 2.12
C SER A 167 27.30 0.26 1.07
N LEU A 168 26.96 0.44 -0.23
CA LEU A 168 27.49 -0.37 -1.32
C LEU A 168 28.82 0.20 -1.79
N PRO A 169 29.98 -0.53 -1.64
CA PRO A 169 31.27 -0.07 -2.13
C PRO A 169 31.29 0.09 -3.67
N ASP A 170 32.14 0.99 -4.17
CA ASP A 170 32.23 1.31 -5.61
C ASP A 170 32.58 0.10 -6.47
N GLU A 171 33.40 -0.83 -5.96
CA GLU A 171 33.74 -2.07 -6.67
C GLU A 171 32.49 -2.92 -6.94
N GLN A 172 31.69 -3.17 -5.92
CA GLN A 172 30.42 -3.91 -6.04
C GLN A 172 29.37 -3.11 -6.81
N ALA A 173 29.39 -1.80 -6.71
CA ALA A 173 28.47 -0.94 -7.47
C ALA A 173 28.74 -1.03 -8.98
N ARG A 174 30.04 -1.15 -9.43
CA ARG A 174 30.37 -1.34 -10.85
C ARG A 174 29.82 -2.65 -11.41
N GLU A 175 29.79 -3.70 -10.61
CA GLU A 175 29.21 -5.00 -11.02
C GLU A 175 27.68 -4.92 -11.14
N LYS A 176 27.03 -4.28 -10.15
CA LYS A 176 25.55 -4.18 -10.11
C LYS A 176 24.99 -3.14 -11.06
N PHE A 177 25.74 -2.08 -11.35
CA PHE A 177 25.31 -0.97 -12.22
C PHE A 177 26.33 -0.77 -13.35
N PRO A 178 26.41 -1.70 -14.34
CA PRO A 178 27.38 -1.64 -15.43
C PRO A 178 27.22 -0.42 -16.32
N GLN A 179 26.02 0.20 -16.34
CA GLN A 179 25.76 1.48 -17.02
C GLN A 179 26.44 2.68 -16.33
N GLY A 180 27.04 2.45 -15.14
CA GLY A 180 27.69 3.49 -14.34
C GLY A 180 26.74 4.38 -13.58
N TRP A 181 27.29 5.43 -12.97
CA TRP A 181 26.53 6.43 -12.21
C TRP A 181 27.22 7.79 -12.28
N THR A 182 26.46 8.84 -11.93
CA THR A 182 26.99 10.17 -11.72
C THR A 182 27.18 10.42 -10.21
N ALA A 183 28.41 10.69 -9.78
CA ALA A 183 28.70 11.07 -8.40
C ALA A 183 28.55 12.60 -8.23
N LEU A 184 27.39 13.04 -7.77
CA LEU A 184 27.15 14.45 -7.44
C LEU A 184 27.91 14.85 -6.16
N LYS A 185 28.04 13.92 -5.23
CA LYS A 185 28.86 13.98 -4.02
C LYS A 185 29.36 12.55 -3.69
N PRO A 186 30.38 12.38 -2.86
CA PRO A 186 30.85 11.05 -2.45
C PRO A 186 29.73 10.15 -1.88
N TYR A 187 28.74 10.74 -1.22
CA TYR A 187 27.58 10.05 -0.63
C TYR A 187 26.32 10.08 -1.54
N LEU A 188 26.36 10.75 -2.69
CA LEU A 188 25.22 10.93 -3.59
C LEU A 188 25.59 10.48 -5.01
N ARG A 189 25.41 9.18 -5.25
CA ARG A 189 25.66 8.50 -6.53
C ARG A 189 24.32 8.20 -7.18
N VAL A 190 24.06 8.85 -8.32
CA VAL A 190 22.79 8.75 -9.07
C VAL A 190 22.99 7.85 -10.29
N THR A 191 22.13 6.89 -10.49
CA THR A 191 22.15 5.95 -11.62
C THR A 191 20.74 5.77 -12.19
N LYS A 192 20.67 5.23 -13.38
CA LYS A 192 19.39 4.80 -13.96
C LYS A 192 18.76 3.71 -13.10
N GLN A 193 17.41 3.73 -13.02
CA GLN A 193 16.71 2.63 -12.38
C GLN A 193 17.14 1.30 -13.01
N PRO A 194 17.56 0.31 -12.21
CA PRO A 194 17.80 -1.03 -12.73
C PRO A 194 16.48 -1.62 -13.23
N ASN A 195 16.55 -2.39 -14.31
CA ASN A 195 15.43 -3.19 -14.79
C ASN A 195 15.41 -4.51 -14.03
N ASP A 196 14.21 -5.01 -13.72
CA ASP A 196 13.99 -6.35 -13.20
C ASP A 196 14.29 -7.42 -14.26
#